data_b5cf56a7ae2df28bb792270d97b4a685
#
_entry.id   b5cf56a7ae2df28bb792270d97b4a685
#
_cell.length_a   1.000
_cell.length_b   1.000
_cell.length_c   1.000
_cell.angle_alpha   90.00
_cell.angle_beta   90.00
_cell.angle_gamma   90.00
#
_symmetry.space_group_name_H-M   'P 1'
#
loop_
_entity.id
_entity.type
_entity.pdbx_description
1 polymer ?
#
loop_
_entity_poly.entity_id
_entity_poly.type
_entity_poly.pdbx_seq_one_letter_code
_entity_poly.pdbx_strand_id
1 'polypeptide(L)'
;MDNTNNSCCCGETEHFSGCLICGAPVTYSVESSVKTCSICHKEQLTNAVCENGHFVCDACHSYGTYIPVSTALRSSTEKDPLLLLEEIMDLPSVHMHGPEHHAIVPSVLLTALRNNGERMNYDTALSEICKRARQVPGGTCGYWGCVVQQQVPESLCLL
;
A
#
# COMPACT_ATOMS: atom_id res chain seq x y z
N MET A 1 29.76 15.28 17.66
CA MET A 1 28.80 15.85 16.68
C MET A 1 27.77 14.77 16.48
N ASP A 2 26.65 14.94 17.18
CA ASP A 2 25.79 13.83 17.60
C ASP A 2 24.87 13.40 16.47
N ASN A 3 25.03 12.13 16.11
CA ASN A 3 24.15 11.43 15.19
C ASN A 3 22.92 11.01 16.01
N THR A 4 21.89 11.84 16.06
CA THR A 4 20.61 11.49 16.68
C THR A 4 19.94 10.41 15.84
N ASN A 5 20.14 9.17 16.26
CA ASN A 5 19.41 8.00 15.84
C ASN A 5 17.93 8.25 16.12
N ASN A 6 17.15 8.59 15.09
CA ASN A 6 15.70 8.68 15.18
C ASN A 6 15.17 7.25 15.17
N SER A 7 15.19 6.59 16.33
CA SER A 7 14.57 5.29 16.56
C SER A 7 13.06 5.45 16.43
N CYS A 8 12.52 5.04 15.31
CA CYS A 8 11.08 4.86 15.13
C CYS A 8 10.60 3.76 16.07
N CYS A 9 9.57 4.02 16.87
CA CYS A 9 9.04 3.13 17.91
C CYS A 9 8.23 1.95 17.37
N CYS A 10 8.50 1.48 16.17
CA CYS A 10 7.87 0.30 15.60
C CYS A 10 8.66 -0.92 16.07
N GLY A 11 7.96 -1.90 16.66
CA GLY A 11 8.57 -3.17 17.09
C GLY A 11 9.33 -3.86 15.95
N GLU A 12 10.19 -4.81 16.30
CA GLU A 12 11.20 -5.47 15.45
C GLU A 12 10.63 -6.30 14.27
N THR A 13 9.60 -5.84 13.57
CA THR A 13 9.19 -6.43 12.30
C THR A 13 10.04 -5.81 11.19
N GLU A 14 11.00 -6.57 10.66
CA GLU A 14 11.77 -6.16 9.48
C GLU A 14 10.83 -6.05 8.26
N HIS A 15 10.37 -4.85 7.96
CA HIS A 15 9.64 -4.58 6.73
C HIS A 15 10.61 -4.55 5.55
N PHE A 16 10.29 -5.30 4.52
CA PHE A 16 11.07 -5.31 3.29
C PHE A 16 11.00 -3.94 2.61
N SER A 17 12.15 -3.32 2.38
CA SER A 17 12.27 -2.06 1.67
C SER A 17 13.15 -2.24 0.44
N GLY A 18 12.77 -1.63 -0.69
CA GLY A 18 13.51 -1.72 -1.94
C GLY A 18 12.89 -2.63 -2.98
N CYS A 19 13.68 -3.06 -3.93
CA CYS A 19 13.24 -3.88 -5.06
C CYS A 19 12.84 -5.29 -4.62
N LEU A 20 11.62 -5.73 -4.95
CA LEU A 20 11.13 -7.07 -4.65
C LEU A 20 11.96 -8.21 -5.27
N ILE A 21 12.77 -7.91 -6.29
CA ILE A 21 13.57 -8.91 -6.99
C ILE A 21 14.96 -9.05 -6.36
N CYS A 22 15.60 -7.95 -6.00
CA CYS A 22 17.01 -7.96 -5.59
C CYS A 22 17.33 -7.12 -4.34
N GLY A 23 16.34 -6.50 -3.70
CA GLY A 23 16.53 -5.68 -2.51
C GLY A 23 17.19 -4.31 -2.76
N ALA A 24 17.65 -4.02 -3.98
CA ALA A 24 18.34 -2.76 -4.28
C ALA A 24 17.37 -1.56 -4.16
N PRO A 25 17.89 -0.36 -3.86
CA PRO A 25 17.09 0.86 -3.80
C PRO A 25 16.29 1.08 -5.09
N VAL A 26 15.09 1.63 -4.96
CA VAL A 26 14.23 2.06 -6.07
C VAL A 26 14.41 3.55 -6.28
N THR A 27 14.70 3.95 -7.51
CA THR A 27 14.84 5.34 -7.94
C THR A 27 13.61 5.79 -8.71
N TYR A 28 13.22 7.05 -8.50
CA TYR A 28 12.08 7.68 -9.17
C TYR A 28 12.59 8.79 -10.09
N SER A 29 12.22 8.72 -11.36
CA SER A 29 12.53 9.75 -12.35
C SER A 29 11.37 10.72 -12.56
N VAL A 30 11.69 11.93 -13.05
CA VAL A 30 10.66 12.92 -13.43
C VAL A 30 9.87 12.45 -14.66
N GLU A 31 10.58 11.79 -15.59
CA GLU A 31 10.00 11.28 -16.83
C GLU A 31 9.62 9.81 -16.68
N SER A 32 8.44 9.47 -17.15
CA SER A 32 7.99 8.08 -17.22
C SER A 32 8.52 7.41 -18.49
N SER A 33 8.93 6.15 -18.39
CA SER A 33 9.35 5.31 -19.50
C SER A 33 8.61 3.98 -19.49
N VAL A 34 8.47 3.36 -20.67
CA VAL A 34 7.88 2.03 -20.77
C VAL A 34 8.92 1.00 -20.28
N LYS A 35 8.52 0.18 -19.30
CA LYS A 35 9.32 -0.91 -18.74
C LYS A 35 8.54 -2.20 -18.69
N THR A 36 9.24 -3.31 -18.84
CA THR A 36 8.68 -4.65 -18.72
C THR A 36 8.72 -5.13 -17.28
N CYS A 37 7.58 -5.54 -16.72
CA CYS A 37 7.51 -6.08 -15.36
C CYS A 37 8.31 -7.38 -15.25
N SER A 38 9.20 -7.47 -14.28
CA SER A 38 10.06 -8.64 -14.04
C SER A 38 9.29 -9.90 -13.60
N ILE A 39 8.02 -9.76 -13.18
CA ILE A 39 7.18 -10.88 -12.72
C ILE A 39 6.18 -11.32 -13.79
N CYS A 40 5.34 -10.42 -14.30
CA CYS A 40 4.28 -10.78 -15.24
C CYS A 40 4.62 -10.50 -16.72
N HIS A 41 5.80 -9.92 -16.99
CA HIS A 41 6.32 -9.59 -18.32
C HIS A 41 5.43 -8.65 -19.15
N LYS A 42 4.51 -7.92 -18.51
CA LYS A 42 3.70 -6.90 -19.17
C LYS A 42 4.46 -5.58 -19.20
N GLU A 43 4.33 -4.86 -20.30
CA GLU A 43 4.87 -3.52 -20.44
C GLU A 43 3.93 -2.49 -19.78
N GLN A 44 4.50 -1.58 -19.02
CA GLN A 44 3.78 -0.47 -18.39
C GLN A 44 4.63 0.78 -18.37
N LEU A 45 3.95 1.93 -18.39
CA LEU A 45 4.58 3.22 -18.18
C LEU A 45 4.89 3.38 -16.69
N THR A 46 6.15 3.65 -16.37
CA THR A 46 6.60 3.83 -14.98
C THR A 46 7.69 4.88 -14.91
N ASN A 47 7.79 5.52 -13.75
CA ASN A 47 8.89 6.39 -13.36
C ASN A 47 9.76 5.78 -12.26
N ALA A 48 9.46 4.54 -11.83
CA ALA A 48 10.12 3.84 -10.75
C ALA A 48 10.87 2.61 -11.28
N VAL A 49 12.17 2.56 -11.06
CA VAL A 49 13.04 1.43 -11.46
C VAL A 49 14.12 1.26 -10.39
N CYS A 50 14.48 0.03 -10.04
CA CYS A 50 15.61 -0.17 -9.14
C CYS A 50 16.95 0.07 -9.83
N GLU A 51 17.99 0.30 -9.04
CA GLU A 51 19.36 0.54 -9.55
C GLU A 51 19.87 -0.57 -10.46
N ASN A 52 19.40 -1.81 -10.29
CA ASN A 52 19.73 -2.95 -11.14
C ASN A 52 18.78 -3.12 -12.34
N GLY A 53 17.91 -2.14 -12.61
CA GLY A 53 17.03 -2.11 -13.77
C GLY A 53 15.74 -2.93 -13.65
N HIS A 54 15.45 -3.55 -12.49
CA HIS A 54 14.19 -4.27 -12.30
C HIS A 54 13.02 -3.30 -12.12
N PHE A 55 11.90 -3.66 -12.73
CA PHE A 55 10.61 -3.03 -12.53
C PHE A 55 9.57 -4.09 -12.16
N VAL A 56 8.77 -3.83 -11.14
CA VAL A 56 7.62 -4.66 -10.74
C VAL A 56 6.37 -3.80 -10.81
N CYS A 57 5.38 -4.22 -11.60
CA CYS A 57 4.14 -3.47 -11.74
C CYS A 57 3.30 -3.52 -10.46
N ASP A 58 2.46 -2.50 -10.25
CA ASP A 58 1.64 -2.34 -9.04
C ASP A 58 0.78 -3.59 -8.74
N ALA A 59 0.24 -4.23 -9.79
CA ALA A 59 -0.55 -5.43 -9.63
C ALA A 59 0.26 -6.60 -9.07
N CYS A 60 1.49 -6.80 -9.53
CA CYS A 60 2.37 -7.85 -9.02
C CYS A 60 2.92 -7.50 -7.63
N HIS A 61 3.21 -6.21 -7.39
CA HIS A 61 3.68 -5.73 -6.09
C HIS A 61 2.64 -5.97 -5.00
N SER A 62 1.38 -5.60 -5.26
CA SER A 62 0.30 -5.68 -4.27
C SER A 62 -0.28 -7.09 -4.08
N TYR A 63 -0.01 -8.04 -4.99
CA TYR A 63 -0.68 -9.35 -4.97
C TYR A 63 -0.41 -10.13 -3.69
N GLY A 64 0.84 -10.15 -3.21
CA GLY A 64 1.24 -10.87 -2.00
C GLY A 64 0.70 -10.25 -0.71
N THR A 65 0.42 -8.95 -0.70
CA THR A 65 -0.07 -8.19 0.45
C THR A 65 -1.59 -8.26 0.58
N TYR A 66 -2.30 -8.33 -0.54
CA TYR A 66 -3.77 -8.21 -0.55
C TYR A 66 -4.50 -9.32 0.21
N ILE A 67 -4.06 -10.57 0.08
CA ILE A 67 -4.72 -11.72 0.72
C ILE A 67 -4.57 -11.66 2.24
N PRO A 68 -3.36 -11.54 2.82
CA PRO A 68 -3.20 -11.41 4.27
C PRO A 68 -3.94 -10.21 4.84
N VAL A 69 -3.84 -9.04 4.24
CA VAL A 69 -4.53 -7.82 4.70
C VAL A 69 -6.04 -7.99 4.68
N SER A 70 -6.62 -8.48 3.58
CA SER A 70 -8.07 -8.67 3.50
C SER A 70 -8.57 -9.72 4.49
N THR A 71 -7.79 -10.75 4.76
CA THR A 71 -8.11 -11.78 5.75
C THR A 71 -8.10 -11.20 7.17
N ALA A 72 -7.04 -10.46 7.52
CA ALA A 72 -6.94 -9.79 8.82
C ALA A 72 -8.09 -8.81 9.05
N LEU A 73 -8.39 -7.96 8.07
CA LEU A 73 -9.51 -6.99 8.14
C LEU A 73 -10.87 -7.66 8.31
N ARG A 74 -11.12 -8.80 7.64
CA ARG A 74 -12.39 -9.54 7.77
C ARG A 74 -12.56 -10.17 9.14
N SER A 75 -11.49 -10.66 9.75
CA SER A 75 -11.51 -11.30 11.06
C SER A 75 -11.41 -10.33 12.23
N SER A 76 -10.94 -9.11 12.01
CA SER A 76 -10.76 -8.12 13.07
C SER A 76 -12.12 -7.64 13.62
N THR A 77 -12.15 -7.45 14.94
CA THR A 77 -13.25 -6.82 15.70
C THR A 77 -12.85 -5.47 16.29
N GLU A 78 -11.61 -5.00 15.98
CA GLU A 78 -11.13 -3.72 16.47
C GLU A 78 -11.96 -2.57 15.91
N LYS A 79 -12.33 -1.65 16.78
CA LYS A 79 -13.20 -0.49 16.49
C LYS A 79 -12.44 0.80 16.31
N ASP A 80 -11.26 0.89 16.91
CA ASP A 80 -10.37 2.04 16.73
C ASP A 80 -9.61 1.89 15.42
N PRO A 81 -9.79 2.81 14.46
CA PRO A 81 -9.12 2.70 13.18
C PRO A 81 -7.59 2.85 13.29
N LEU A 82 -7.05 3.54 14.31
CA LEU A 82 -5.61 3.69 14.48
C LEU A 82 -4.99 2.39 14.97
N LEU A 83 -5.59 1.74 15.97
CA LEU A 83 -5.13 0.44 16.45
C LEU A 83 -5.23 -0.62 15.35
N LEU A 84 -6.34 -0.62 14.59
CA LEU A 84 -6.51 -1.52 13.46
C LEU A 84 -5.47 -1.26 12.36
N LEU A 85 -5.13 0.01 12.11
CA LEU A 85 -4.08 0.36 11.13
C LEU A 85 -2.72 -0.17 11.58
N GLU A 86 -2.37 -0.01 12.86
CA GLU A 86 -1.14 -0.55 13.44
C GLU A 86 -1.06 -2.07 13.25
N GLU A 87 -2.14 -2.80 13.61
CA GLU A 87 -2.22 -4.26 13.40
C GLU A 87 -1.99 -4.66 11.93
N ILE A 88 -2.54 -3.91 10.99
CA ILE A 88 -2.39 -4.21 9.56
C ILE A 88 -0.98 -3.86 9.07
N MET A 89 -0.42 -2.74 9.54
CA MET A 89 0.93 -2.32 9.14
C MET A 89 2.02 -3.25 9.68
N ASP A 90 1.78 -3.93 10.81
CA ASP A 90 2.69 -4.91 11.40
C ASP A 90 2.69 -6.27 10.67
N LEU A 91 1.80 -6.48 9.70
CA LEU A 91 1.82 -7.71 8.91
C LEU A 91 3.11 -7.79 8.08
N PRO A 92 3.85 -8.91 8.13
CA PRO A 92 5.11 -9.07 7.37
C PRO A 92 4.94 -8.94 5.86
N SER A 93 3.72 -9.13 5.35
CA SER A 93 3.38 -8.99 3.93
C SER A 93 3.17 -7.54 3.50
N VAL A 94 3.07 -6.59 4.42
CA VAL A 94 2.94 -5.16 4.13
C VAL A 94 4.32 -4.56 4.01
N HIS A 95 4.65 -4.06 2.81
CA HIS A 95 5.93 -3.42 2.57
C HIS A 95 5.94 -2.00 3.15
N MET A 96 7.12 -1.50 3.52
CA MET A 96 7.27 -0.12 4.01
C MET A 96 6.76 0.91 2.99
N HIS A 97 6.96 0.66 1.71
CA HIS A 97 6.52 1.50 0.60
C HIS A 97 5.94 0.62 -0.51
N GLY A 98 4.69 0.87 -0.89
CA GLY A 98 4.06 0.12 -1.96
C GLY A 98 2.68 0.66 -2.33
N PRO A 99 2.17 0.29 -3.52
CA PRO A 99 0.86 0.73 -4.02
C PRO A 99 -0.30 0.18 -3.18
N GLU A 100 -0.09 -0.87 -2.39
CA GLU A 100 -1.07 -1.45 -1.49
C GLU A 100 -1.58 -0.46 -0.43
N HIS A 101 -0.75 0.52 -0.03
CA HIS A 101 -1.14 1.53 0.96
C HIS A 101 -2.34 2.36 0.51
N HIS A 102 -2.53 2.54 -0.80
CA HIS A 102 -3.70 3.23 -1.35
C HIS A 102 -5.02 2.52 -1.00
N ALA A 103 -4.99 1.22 -0.78
CA ALA A 103 -6.14 0.42 -0.38
C ALA A 103 -6.21 0.18 1.14
N ILE A 104 -5.09 0.09 1.83
CA ILE A 104 -5.03 -0.25 3.27
C ILE A 104 -5.81 0.77 4.08
N VAL A 105 -5.50 2.06 3.96
CA VAL A 105 -6.12 3.11 4.79
C VAL A 105 -7.64 3.15 4.64
N PRO A 106 -8.24 3.23 3.43
CA PRO A 106 -9.70 3.22 3.31
C PRO A 106 -10.33 1.90 3.73
N SER A 107 -9.63 0.76 3.57
CA SER A 107 -10.13 -0.53 4.02
C SER A 107 -10.16 -0.66 5.54
N VAL A 108 -9.17 -0.10 6.23
CA VAL A 108 -9.14 -0.01 7.69
C VAL A 108 -10.31 0.85 8.20
N LEU A 109 -10.52 2.04 7.63
CA LEU A 109 -11.64 2.92 8.00
C LEU A 109 -12.99 2.23 7.78
N LEU A 110 -13.17 1.57 6.63
CA LEU A 110 -14.38 0.80 6.34
C LEU A 110 -14.62 -0.31 7.37
N THR A 111 -13.56 -1.02 7.76
CA THR A 111 -13.62 -2.10 8.73
C THR A 111 -13.98 -1.58 10.13
N ALA A 112 -13.36 -0.48 10.54
CA ALA A 112 -13.69 0.17 11.82
C ALA A 112 -15.14 0.63 11.87
N LEU A 113 -15.67 1.21 10.78
CA LEU A 113 -17.09 1.59 10.68
C LEU A 113 -18.02 0.36 10.83
N ARG A 114 -17.72 -0.73 10.10
CA ARG A 114 -18.46 -2.00 10.25
C ARG A 114 -18.45 -2.49 11.71
N ASN A 115 -17.28 -2.48 12.34
CA ASN A 115 -17.10 -2.97 13.70
C ASN A 115 -17.81 -2.06 14.74
N ASN A 116 -18.02 -0.79 14.41
CA ASN A 116 -18.85 0.14 15.19
C ASN A 116 -20.35 -0.01 14.94
N GLY A 117 -20.76 -0.93 14.08
CA GLY A 117 -22.16 -1.28 13.85
C GLY A 117 -22.83 -0.59 12.67
N GLU A 118 -22.05 0.13 11.82
CA GLU A 118 -22.60 0.70 10.59
C GLU A 118 -23.04 -0.40 9.62
N ARG A 119 -24.25 -0.24 9.09
CA ARG A 119 -24.84 -1.20 8.14
C ARG A 119 -24.40 -0.88 6.74
N MET A 120 -23.62 -1.80 6.15
CA MET A 120 -23.12 -1.66 4.78
C MET A 120 -22.91 -3.02 4.13
N ASN A 121 -22.86 -3.04 2.80
CA ASN A 121 -22.38 -4.22 2.09
C ASN A 121 -20.86 -4.22 2.10
N TYR A 122 -20.26 -4.74 3.18
CA TYR A 122 -18.83 -4.69 3.45
C TYR A 122 -17.99 -5.28 2.31
N ASP A 123 -18.38 -6.43 1.77
CA ASP A 123 -17.61 -7.09 0.71
C ASP A 123 -17.61 -6.31 -0.60
N THR A 124 -18.76 -5.73 -0.96
CA THR A 124 -18.88 -4.87 -2.14
C THR A 124 -18.05 -3.60 -1.96
N ALA A 125 -18.13 -2.96 -0.80
CA ALA A 125 -17.40 -1.75 -0.49
C ALA A 125 -15.88 -1.99 -0.49
N LEU A 126 -15.42 -3.08 0.14
CA LEU A 126 -14.00 -3.46 0.15
C LEU A 126 -13.49 -3.74 -1.26
N SER A 127 -14.26 -4.43 -2.09
CA SER A 127 -13.91 -4.68 -3.49
C SER A 127 -13.78 -3.40 -4.30
N GLU A 128 -14.68 -2.44 -4.10
CA GLU A 128 -14.65 -1.16 -4.80
C GLU A 128 -13.47 -0.29 -4.34
N ILE A 129 -13.12 -0.28 -3.06
CA ILE A 129 -11.90 0.35 -2.55
C ILE A 129 -10.67 -0.19 -3.29
N CYS A 130 -10.54 -1.51 -3.34
CA CYS A 130 -9.43 -2.16 -4.01
C CYS A 130 -9.35 -1.80 -5.51
N LYS A 131 -10.50 -1.73 -6.17
CA LYS A 131 -10.59 -1.35 -7.59
C LYS A 131 -10.14 0.09 -7.82
N ARG A 132 -10.58 1.02 -6.97
CA ARG A 132 -10.21 2.45 -7.06
C ARG A 132 -8.74 2.67 -6.72
N ALA A 133 -8.24 2.03 -5.67
CA ALA A 133 -6.84 2.12 -5.27
C ALA A 133 -5.87 1.72 -6.40
N ARG A 134 -6.25 0.72 -7.21
CA ARG A 134 -5.46 0.28 -8.37
C ARG A 134 -5.43 1.30 -9.53
N GLN A 135 -6.29 2.32 -9.52
CA GLN A 135 -6.30 3.39 -10.52
C GLN A 135 -5.29 4.50 -10.19
N VAL A 136 -4.78 4.52 -8.95
CA VAL A 136 -3.72 5.46 -8.56
C VAL A 136 -2.40 4.97 -9.14
N PRO A 137 -1.73 5.78 -9.98
CA PRO A 137 -0.48 5.37 -10.61
C PRO A 137 0.61 5.12 -9.56
N GLY A 138 1.39 4.05 -9.75
CA GLY A 138 2.58 3.77 -8.94
C GLY A 138 3.59 4.92 -8.98
N GLY A 139 4.30 5.12 -7.89
CA GLY A 139 5.28 6.20 -7.77
C GLY A 139 4.71 7.59 -7.49
N THR A 140 3.39 7.77 -7.53
CA THR A 140 2.73 9.07 -7.29
C THR A 140 3.07 9.61 -5.90
N CYS A 141 3.09 8.77 -4.87
CA CYS A 141 3.46 9.16 -3.50
C CYS A 141 4.91 9.59 -3.39
N GLY A 142 5.83 8.92 -4.08
CA GLY A 142 7.25 9.27 -4.09
C GLY A 142 7.52 10.62 -4.76
N TYR A 143 6.70 11.00 -5.73
CA TYR A 143 6.85 12.26 -6.46
C TYR A 143 6.09 13.42 -5.79
N TRP A 144 4.86 13.19 -5.30
CA TRP A 144 3.95 14.22 -4.80
C TRP A 144 3.83 14.23 -3.26
N GLY A 145 4.52 13.34 -2.55
CA GLY A 145 4.45 13.22 -1.10
C GLY A 145 3.07 12.76 -0.61
N CYS A 146 2.52 13.41 0.40
CA CYS A 146 1.27 13.02 1.06
C CYS A 146 -0.02 13.19 0.21
N VAL A 147 0.08 13.72 -1.00
CA VAL A 147 -1.10 14.09 -1.83
C VAL A 147 -1.99 12.89 -2.14
N VAL A 148 -1.43 11.71 -2.33
CA VAL A 148 -2.22 10.50 -2.64
C VAL A 148 -3.04 10.03 -1.44
N GLN A 149 -2.52 10.17 -0.23
CA GLN A 149 -3.28 9.85 0.98
C GLN A 149 -4.46 10.80 1.19
N GLN A 150 -4.40 12.04 0.68
CA GLN A 150 -5.52 12.98 0.73
C GLN A 150 -6.67 12.60 -0.22
N GLN A 151 -6.41 11.80 -1.25
CA GLN A 151 -7.45 11.30 -2.17
C GLN A 151 -8.19 10.04 -1.64
N VAL A 152 -7.66 9.41 -0.60
CA VAL A 152 -8.25 8.22 0.01
C VAL A 152 -9.65 8.48 0.60
N PRO A 153 -9.94 9.61 1.27
CA PRO A 153 -11.28 9.92 1.76
C PRO A 153 -12.35 9.98 0.66
N GLU A 154 -12.00 10.43 -0.53
CA GLU A 154 -12.93 10.48 -1.67
C GLU A 154 -13.36 9.08 -2.11
N SER A 155 -12.46 8.09 -1.99
CA SER A 155 -12.77 6.70 -2.29
C SER A 155 -13.80 6.11 -1.32
N LEU A 156 -13.87 6.63 -0.09
CA LEU A 156 -14.80 6.19 0.94
C LEU A 156 -16.14 6.93 0.85
N CYS A 157 -16.14 8.23 0.51
CA CYS A 157 -17.36 9.06 0.43
C CYS A 157 -18.31 8.66 -0.72
N LEU A 158 -17.85 7.85 -1.67
CA LEU A 158 -18.65 7.42 -2.83
C LEU A 158 -19.19 5.99 -2.69
N LEU A 159 -19.07 5.37 -1.50
CA LEU A 159 -19.63 4.07 -1.14
C LEU A 159 -20.93 4.23 -0.36
#